data_dd2358d1bf7657318065e3e98965a1a7
#
_entry.id   dd2358d1bf7657318065e3e98965a1a7
#
_cell.length_a   1.000
_cell.length_b   1.000
_cell.length_c   1.000
_cell.angle_alpha   90.00
_cell.angle_beta   90.00
_cell.angle_gamma   90.00
#
_symmetry.space_group_name_H-M   'P 1'
#
loop_
_entity.id
_entity.type
_entity.pdbx_description
1 polymer ?
#
loop_
_entity_poly.entity_id
_entity_poly.type
_entity_poly.pdbx_seq_one_letter_code
_entity_poly.pdbx_strand_id
1 'polypeptide(L)'
;MIAVNQYFDGKVASLGLSNSFGKFTIGVMAAGEYEFNTSSGEIMTLVSGKWFIQLPGSTDYMPYPEGSSFEVAANESFKLKVLEDCGYLCQYK
;
A
#
# COMPACT_ATOMS: atom_id res chain seq x y z
N MET A 1 -0.45 12.77 18.62
CA MET A 1 -0.93 11.37 18.76
C MET A 1 -0.79 10.66 17.42
N ILE A 2 -0.29 9.44 17.45
CA ILE A 2 -0.10 8.65 16.23
C ILE A 2 -1.43 8.01 15.84
N ALA A 3 -1.85 8.22 14.57
CA ALA A 3 -3.04 7.58 14.04
C ALA A 3 -2.75 6.11 13.75
N VAL A 4 -3.66 5.25 14.20
CA VAL A 4 -3.57 3.80 13.97
C VAL A 4 -4.78 3.40 13.12
N ASN A 5 -4.53 2.76 11.99
CA ASN A 5 -5.58 2.35 11.06
C ASN A 5 -5.57 0.83 10.89
N GLN A 6 -6.76 0.23 10.84
CA GLN A 6 -6.91 -1.20 10.60
C GLN A 6 -7.97 -1.41 9.54
N TYR A 7 -7.72 -2.34 8.64
CA TYR A 7 -8.61 -2.69 7.54
C TYR A 7 -8.70 -4.20 7.40
N PHE A 8 -9.79 -4.69 6.77
CA PHE A 8 -9.96 -6.11 6.46
C PHE A 8 -9.83 -6.99 7.69
N ASP A 9 -10.56 -6.63 8.77
CA ASP A 9 -10.59 -7.38 10.03
C ASP A 9 -9.21 -7.52 10.67
N GLY A 10 -8.40 -6.46 10.56
CA GLY A 10 -7.07 -6.42 11.16
C GLY A 10 -5.97 -7.10 10.34
N LYS A 11 -6.28 -7.57 9.13
CA LYS A 11 -5.25 -8.15 8.24
C LYS A 11 -4.30 -7.11 7.67
N VAL A 12 -4.71 -5.85 7.67
CA VAL A 12 -3.89 -4.71 7.27
C VAL A 12 -3.93 -3.69 8.39
N ALA A 13 -2.77 -3.22 8.81
CA ALA A 13 -2.67 -2.18 9.83
C ALA A 13 -1.58 -1.19 9.44
N SER A 14 -1.82 0.10 9.70
CA SER A 14 -0.82 1.13 9.41
C SER A 14 -0.81 2.20 10.48
N LEU A 15 0.32 2.90 10.57
CA LEU A 15 0.53 4.03 11.47
C LEU A 15 0.77 5.28 10.65
N GLY A 16 0.11 6.37 11.03
CA GLY A 16 0.27 7.66 10.37
C GLY A 16 1.56 8.35 10.77
N LEU A 17 2.22 8.97 9.81
CA LEU A 17 3.46 9.72 9.99
C LEU A 17 3.36 11.00 9.19
N SER A 18 3.67 12.14 9.83
CA SER A 18 3.67 13.44 9.15
C SER A 18 4.91 14.22 9.60
N ASN A 19 5.67 14.74 8.65
CA ASN A 19 6.88 15.51 8.91
C ASN A 19 7.16 16.47 7.76
N SER A 20 8.34 17.07 7.74
CA SER A 20 8.70 18.05 6.70
C SER A 20 8.78 17.44 5.28
N PHE A 21 8.87 16.11 5.16
CA PHE A 21 8.89 15.42 3.87
C PHE A 21 7.50 15.08 3.34
N GLY A 22 6.46 15.21 4.17
CA GLY A 22 5.10 14.97 3.75
C GLY A 22 4.31 14.11 4.71
N LYS A 23 3.25 13.53 4.18
CA LYS A 23 2.32 12.69 4.92
C LYS A 23 2.45 11.25 4.43
N PHE A 24 2.62 10.33 5.38
CA PHE A 24 2.90 8.92 5.09
C PHE A 24 2.07 8.02 5.99
N THR A 25 1.96 6.75 5.58
CA THR A 25 1.64 5.66 6.49
C THR A 25 2.71 4.59 6.35
N ILE A 26 3.01 3.92 7.46
CA ILE A 26 3.88 2.75 7.49
C ILE A 26 3.01 1.60 7.97
N GLY A 27 2.96 0.52 7.20
CA GLY A 27 2.01 -0.53 7.48
C GLY A 27 2.51 -1.93 7.24
N VAL A 28 1.67 -2.87 7.64
CA VAL A 28 1.89 -4.30 7.46
C VAL A 28 0.61 -4.91 6.89
N MET A 29 0.77 -5.78 5.91
CA MET A 29 -0.34 -6.56 5.33
C MET A 29 -0.06 -8.03 5.50
N ALA A 30 -1.02 -8.76 6.05
CA ALA A 30 -0.96 -10.22 6.08
C ALA A 30 -1.14 -10.77 4.66
N ALA A 31 -0.59 -11.94 4.38
CA ALA A 31 -0.80 -12.62 3.11
C ALA A 31 -2.30 -12.71 2.79
N GLY A 32 -2.67 -12.43 1.54
CA GLY A 32 -4.07 -12.40 1.11
C GLY A 32 -4.25 -11.53 -0.12
N GLU A 33 -5.51 -11.31 -0.49
CA GLU A 33 -5.86 -10.47 -1.63
C GLU A 33 -6.66 -9.27 -1.14
N TYR A 34 -6.30 -8.09 -1.65
CA TYR A 34 -6.91 -6.83 -1.20
C TYR A 34 -7.22 -5.92 -2.38
N GLU A 35 -8.20 -5.05 -2.19
CA GLU A 35 -8.49 -3.97 -3.12
C GLU A 35 -8.57 -2.68 -2.32
N PHE A 36 -7.87 -1.65 -2.78
CA PHE A 36 -7.86 -0.33 -2.16
C PHE A 36 -8.33 0.73 -3.13
N ASN A 37 -9.05 1.73 -2.58
CA ASN A 37 -9.46 2.90 -3.32
C ASN A 37 -8.68 4.09 -2.78
N THR A 38 -8.24 4.97 -3.67
CA THR A 38 -7.48 6.17 -3.29
C THR A 38 -8.39 7.39 -3.27
N SER A 39 -8.21 8.26 -2.27
CA SER A 39 -8.83 9.58 -2.25
C SER A 39 -7.85 10.66 -2.66
N SER A 40 -6.56 10.39 -2.54
CA SER A 40 -5.49 11.25 -3.05
C SER A 40 -4.46 10.36 -3.74
N GLY A 41 -3.55 10.94 -4.52
CA GLY A 41 -2.46 10.20 -5.12
C GLY A 41 -1.58 9.55 -4.04
N GLU A 42 -1.05 8.36 -4.34
CA GLU A 42 -0.23 7.60 -3.39
C GLU A 42 0.98 7.02 -4.12
N ILE A 43 2.11 7.00 -3.41
CA ILE A 43 3.30 6.27 -3.84
C ILE A 43 3.52 5.18 -2.79
N MET A 44 3.46 3.92 -3.22
CA MET A 44 3.65 2.79 -2.32
C MET A 44 4.98 2.11 -2.58
N THR A 45 5.72 1.82 -1.53
CA THR A 45 7.02 1.17 -1.58
C THR A 45 6.98 -0.09 -0.74
N LEU A 46 7.44 -1.20 -1.31
CA LEU A 46 7.57 -2.45 -0.55
C LEU A 46 8.87 -2.42 0.26
N VAL A 47 8.74 -2.52 1.58
CA VAL A 47 9.90 -2.55 2.48
C VAL A 47 10.41 -3.98 2.62
N SER A 48 9.50 -4.92 2.86
CA SER A 48 9.84 -6.34 3.01
C SER A 48 8.63 -7.20 2.71
N GLY A 49 8.85 -8.34 2.08
CA GLY A 49 7.81 -9.28 1.76
C GLY A 49 7.69 -9.52 0.25
N LYS A 50 6.49 -9.95 -0.17
CA LYS A 50 6.28 -10.30 -1.57
C LYS A 50 4.85 -10.02 -1.99
N TRP A 51 4.68 -9.18 -3.00
CA TRP A 51 3.35 -8.86 -3.54
C TRP A 51 3.34 -8.72 -5.05
N PHE A 52 2.13 -8.87 -5.61
CA PHE A 52 1.83 -8.55 -7.01
C PHE A 52 0.76 -7.47 -7.02
N ILE A 53 0.89 -6.51 -7.91
CA ILE A 53 0.02 -5.33 -7.96
C ILE A 53 -0.69 -5.28 -9.31
N GLN A 54 -2.01 -5.10 -9.29
CA GLN A 54 -2.80 -4.78 -10.47
C GLN A 54 -3.14 -3.30 -10.41
N LEU A 55 -2.45 -2.51 -11.24
CA LEU A 55 -2.65 -1.06 -11.30
C LEU A 55 -4.00 -0.72 -11.96
N PRO A 56 -4.54 0.50 -11.72
CA PRO A 56 -5.79 0.92 -12.36
C PRO A 56 -5.69 0.82 -13.87
N GLY A 57 -6.73 0.24 -14.49
CA GLY A 57 -6.79 0.08 -15.95
C GLY A 57 -5.99 -1.10 -16.49
N SER A 58 -5.23 -1.80 -15.65
CA SER A 58 -4.48 -2.98 -16.05
C SER A 58 -5.28 -4.24 -15.74
N THR A 59 -5.14 -5.28 -16.56
CA THR A 59 -5.74 -6.58 -16.30
C THR A 59 -4.74 -7.55 -15.68
N ASP A 60 -3.47 -7.17 -15.62
CA ASP A 60 -2.39 -8.05 -15.17
C ASP A 60 -1.85 -7.63 -13.81
N TYR A 61 -1.51 -8.64 -13.00
CA TYR A 61 -0.78 -8.45 -11.75
C TYR A 61 0.71 -8.50 -12.06
N MET A 62 1.44 -7.46 -11.62
CA MET A 62 2.88 -7.34 -11.86
C MET A 62 3.64 -7.43 -10.54
N PRO A 63 4.80 -8.13 -10.52
CA PRO A 63 5.63 -8.17 -9.32
C PRO A 63 6.33 -6.85 -9.11
N TYR A 64 6.36 -6.40 -7.85
CA TYR A 64 7.14 -5.25 -7.42
C TYR A 64 8.04 -5.72 -6.29
N PRO A 65 9.36 -5.88 -6.55
CA PRO A 65 10.25 -6.43 -5.53
C PRO A 65 10.50 -5.44 -4.39
N GLU A 66 11.11 -5.93 -3.32
CA GLU A 66 11.50 -5.10 -2.18
C GLU A 66 12.31 -3.90 -2.66
N GLY A 67 12.00 -2.73 -2.10
CA GLY A 67 12.64 -1.48 -2.46
C GLY A 67 12.01 -0.78 -3.67
N SER A 68 11.14 -1.45 -4.42
CA SER A 68 10.49 -0.82 -5.56
C SER A 68 9.21 -0.11 -5.15
N SER A 69 8.77 0.83 -5.98
CA SER A 69 7.60 1.66 -5.73
C SER A 69 6.68 1.67 -6.93
N PHE A 70 5.39 1.90 -6.67
CA PHE A 70 4.43 2.22 -7.70
C PHE A 70 3.57 3.40 -7.25
N GLU A 71 3.01 4.10 -8.22
CA GLU A 71 2.20 5.29 -7.96
C GLU A 71 0.78 5.06 -8.46
N VAL A 72 -0.22 5.51 -7.67
CA VAL A 72 -1.64 5.44 -8.03
C VAL A 72 -2.22 6.84 -7.90
N ALA A 73 -2.95 7.28 -8.93
CA ALA A 73 -3.60 8.58 -8.92
C ALA A 73 -4.79 8.60 -7.96
N ALA A 74 -5.28 9.81 -7.64
CA ALA A 74 -6.46 10.00 -6.81
C ALA A 74 -7.70 9.40 -7.49
N ASN A 75 -8.65 8.92 -6.66
CA ASN A 75 -9.94 8.39 -7.11
C ASN A 75 -9.81 7.19 -8.03
N GLU A 76 -8.84 6.34 -7.75
CA GLU A 76 -8.58 5.11 -8.49
C GLU A 76 -8.66 3.90 -7.57
N SER A 77 -8.79 2.72 -8.16
CA SER A 77 -8.77 1.43 -7.47
C SER A 77 -7.58 0.61 -7.94
N PHE A 78 -6.93 -0.08 -7.02
CA PHE A 78 -5.88 -1.04 -7.37
C PHE A 78 -5.99 -2.27 -6.49
N LYS A 79 -5.46 -3.39 -6.99
CA LYS A 79 -5.57 -4.67 -6.29
C LYS A 79 -4.18 -5.22 -5.99
N LEU A 80 -4.10 -5.96 -4.87
CA LEU A 80 -2.85 -6.58 -4.43
C LEU A 80 -3.08 -8.05 -4.16
N LYS A 81 -2.10 -8.86 -4.57
CA LYS A 81 -1.96 -10.24 -4.10
C LYS A 81 -0.71 -10.27 -3.25
N VAL A 82 -0.89 -10.38 -1.94
CA VAL A 82 0.20 -10.42 -0.97
C VAL A 82 0.52 -11.87 -0.71
N LEU A 83 1.66 -12.35 -1.20
CA LEU A 83 2.04 -13.77 -1.12
C LEU A 83 2.68 -14.10 0.21
N GLU A 84 3.42 -13.15 0.80
CA GLU A 84 3.99 -13.27 2.13
C GLU A 84 3.69 -11.99 2.87
N ASP A 85 3.51 -12.06 4.19
CA ASP A 85 3.27 -10.86 5.00
C ASP A 85 4.29 -9.79 4.62
N CYS A 86 3.82 -8.58 4.40
CA CYS A 86 4.68 -7.51 3.92
C CYS A 86 4.59 -6.25 4.77
N GLY A 87 5.72 -5.52 4.79
CA GLY A 87 5.77 -4.16 5.32
C GLY A 87 5.88 -3.18 4.17
N TYR A 88 5.20 -2.04 4.27
CA TYR A 88 5.15 -1.06 3.19
C TYR A 88 5.18 0.36 3.72
N LEU A 89 5.60 1.27 2.84
CA LEU A 89 5.54 2.70 3.06
C LEU A 89 4.59 3.28 2.02
N CYS A 90 3.63 4.08 2.46
CA CYS A 90 2.72 4.80 1.56
C CYS A 90 2.92 6.30 1.76
N GLN A 91 3.29 7.01 0.69
CA GLN A 91 3.38 8.47 0.71
C GLN A 91 2.15 9.04 0.01
N TYR A 92 1.48 9.97 0.65
CA TYR A 92 0.31 10.65 0.09
C TYR A 92 0.73 11.94 -0.60
N LYS A 93 0.12 12.20 -1.71
CA LYS A 93 0.37 13.42 -2.48
C LYS A 93 -0.70 14.48 -2.24
#